data_b3ce2c6033d1d87ec68a37916de9f168
#
_entry.id   b3ce2c6033d1d87ec68a37916de9f168
#
_cell.length_a   1.000
_cell.length_b   1.000
_cell.length_c   1.000
_cell.angle_alpha   90.00
_cell.angle_beta   90.00
_cell.angle_gamma   90.00
#
_symmetry.space_group_name_H-M   'P 1'
#
loop_
_entity.id
_entity.type
_entity.pdbx_description
1 polymer ?
#
loop_
_entity_poly.entity_id
_entity_poly.type
_entity_poly.pdbx_seq_one_letter_code
_entity_poly.pdbx_strand_id
1 'polypeptide(L)'
;MGFNELCQIMLKIIAWLYKALTVIGGSCITLIGIYTFYRTFISKKIRFLGIGFFSDLWEGESFNVIVQNWSLSAISISKVILVVNDDYEVVVKEYPEQFLLEPLKAVRIDSGNMSESPFFDEYVFNSNLKLLVYCSDNKVLTTSLKRKKHYKKQKKYRHKMISNYSFNGERFSKNVKYVVSIIAPDGKTFNNLIDKSGNIKEPIAGYNAINCNSIDDENEVTNVLQGLLGIGYTVQLYKITFPSADKSATNA
;
A
#
# COMPACT_ATOMS: atom_id res chain seq x y z
N MET A 1 -68.16 -3.14 -44.44
CA MET A 1 -66.77 -2.66 -44.32
C MET A 1 -65.99 -3.23 -45.45
N GLY A 2 -65.63 -2.40 -46.43
CA GLY A 2 -64.91 -2.89 -47.64
C GLY A 2 -63.48 -3.22 -47.36
N PHE A 3 -62.91 -4.16 -48.13
CA PHE A 3 -61.50 -4.58 -47.97
C PHE A 3 -60.50 -3.42 -47.98
N ASN A 4 -60.76 -2.38 -48.75
CA ASN A 4 -59.95 -1.17 -48.83
C ASN A 4 -59.96 -0.35 -47.52
N GLU A 5 -61.10 -0.30 -46.77
CA GLU A 5 -61.16 0.39 -45.46
C GLU A 5 -60.39 -0.34 -44.41
N LEU A 6 -60.41 -1.67 -44.43
CA LEU A 6 -59.61 -2.49 -43.51
C LEU A 6 -58.11 -2.32 -43.73
N CYS A 7 -57.63 -2.27 -44.96
CA CYS A 7 -56.23 -1.99 -45.30
C CYS A 7 -55.79 -0.61 -44.87
N GLN A 8 -56.62 0.42 -45.02
CA GLN A 8 -56.26 1.77 -44.56
C GLN A 8 -56.18 1.88 -43.02
N ILE A 9 -57.05 1.17 -42.32
CA ILE A 9 -57.01 1.14 -40.82
C ILE A 9 -55.73 0.43 -40.38
N MET A 10 -55.37 -0.70 -40.98
CA MET A 10 -54.13 -1.42 -40.66
C MET A 10 -52.88 -0.56 -40.91
N LEU A 11 -52.80 0.15 -42.02
CA LEU A 11 -51.69 1.05 -42.32
C LEU A 11 -51.56 2.19 -41.30
N LYS A 12 -52.66 2.76 -40.83
CA LYS A 12 -52.66 3.78 -39.77
C LYS A 12 -52.16 3.23 -38.44
N ILE A 13 -52.56 2.02 -38.07
CA ILE A 13 -52.10 1.34 -36.86
C ILE A 13 -50.58 1.07 -36.91
N ILE A 14 -50.10 0.56 -38.05
CA ILE A 14 -48.67 0.28 -38.24
C ILE A 14 -47.85 1.58 -38.17
N ALA A 15 -48.33 2.65 -38.82
CA ALA A 15 -47.65 3.96 -38.75
C ALA A 15 -47.63 4.54 -37.36
N TRP A 16 -48.69 4.38 -36.57
CA TRP A 16 -48.77 4.81 -35.18
C TRP A 16 -47.79 3.98 -34.27
N LEU A 17 -47.80 2.66 -34.46
CA LEU A 17 -46.87 1.77 -33.74
C LEU A 17 -45.41 2.11 -34.06
N TYR A 18 -45.08 2.40 -35.29
CA TYR A 18 -43.75 2.81 -35.71
C TYR A 18 -43.32 4.14 -35.02
N LYS A 19 -44.21 5.14 -34.99
CA LYS A 19 -43.98 6.39 -34.28
C LYS A 19 -43.79 6.18 -32.76
N ALA A 20 -44.63 5.36 -32.16
CA ALA A 20 -44.52 5.02 -30.75
C ALA A 20 -43.18 4.32 -30.42
N LEU A 21 -42.77 3.36 -31.24
CA LEU A 21 -41.51 2.65 -31.13
C LEU A 21 -40.28 3.57 -31.28
N THR A 22 -40.34 4.52 -32.24
CA THR A 22 -39.22 5.50 -32.41
C THR A 22 -39.08 6.46 -31.23
N VAL A 23 -40.21 6.92 -30.68
CA VAL A 23 -40.19 7.81 -29.49
C VAL A 23 -39.67 7.05 -28.29
N ILE A 24 -40.16 5.86 -28.02
CA ILE A 24 -39.74 5.02 -26.88
C ILE A 24 -38.27 4.63 -27.05
N GLY A 25 -37.87 4.17 -28.25
CA GLY A 25 -36.49 3.80 -28.53
C GLY A 25 -35.52 4.96 -28.38
N GLY A 26 -35.87 6.14 -28.87
CA GLY A 26 -35.08 7.36 -28.73
C GLY A 26 -34.90 7.76 -27.25
N SER A 27 -35.97 7.70 -26.46
CA SER A 27 -35.92 7.99 -25.03
C SER A 27 -35.05 6.98 -24.26
N CYS A 28 -35.17 5.69 -24.58
CA CYS A 28 -34.33 4.67 -23.95
C CYS A 28 -32.84 4.86 -24.29
N ILE A 29 -32.48 5.16 -25.54
CA ILE A 29 -31.09 5.44 -25.94
C ILE A 29 -30.57 6.66 -25.21
N THR A 30 -31.34 7.72 -25.07
CA THR A 30 -30.95 8.92 -24.35
C THR A 30 -30.71 8.64 -22.86
N LEU A 31 -31.59 7.90 -22.21
CA LEU A 31 -31.45 7.51 -20.80
C LEU A 31 -30.23 6.60 -20.59
N ILE A 32 -30.01 5.64 -21.49
CA ILE A 32 -28.80 4.79 -21.45
C ILE A 32 -27.53 5.64 -21.63
N GLY A 33 -27.57 6.61 -22.54
CA GLY A 33 -26.46 7.54 -22.77
C GLY A 33 -26.14 8.38 -21.52
N ILE A 34 -27.15 8.98 -20.91
CA ILE A 34 -27.04 9.76 -19.66
C ILE A 34 -26.51 8.88 -18.51
N TYR A 35 -27.09 7.69 -18.32
CA TYR A 35 -26.65 6.74 -17.31
C TYR A 35 -25.20 6.30 -17.50
N THR A 36 -24.83 6.00 -18.75
CA THR A 36 -23.46 5.58 -19.09
C THR A 36 -22.47 6.72 -18.84
N PHE A 37 -22.82 7.95 -19.24
CA PHE A 37 -22.01 9.12 -18.99
C PHE A 37 -21.84 9.36 -17.46
N TYR A 38 -22.94 9.34 -16.71
CA TYR A 38 -22.89 9.47 -15.24
C TYR A 38 -22.02 8.38 -14.62
N ARG A 39 -22.25 7.12 -14.99
CA ARG A 39 -21.50 5.98 -14.44
C ARG A 39 -20.03 6.02 -14.83
N THR A 40 -19.68 6.53 -16.00
CA THR A 40 -18.30 6.53 -16.50
C THR A 40 -17.52 7.72 -15.99
N PHE A 41 -18.11 8.90 -15.95
CA PHE A 41 -17.38 10.14 -15.73
C PHE A 41 -17.70 10.84 -14.41
N ILE A 42 -18.93 10.77 -13.94
CA ILE A 42 -19.35 11.52 -12.73
C ILE A 42 -19.17 10.66 -11.47
N SER A 43 -19.48 9.36 -11.54
CA SER A 43 -19.29 8.50 -10.36
C SER A 43 -17.83 8.42 -9.96
N LYS A 44 -17.56 8.60 -8.65
CA LYS A 44 -16.21 8.49 -8.10
C LYS A 44 -15.63 7.11 -8.41
N LYS A 45 -14.51 7.08 -9.11
CA LYS A 45 -13.80 5.85 -9.50
C LYS A 45 -12.31 6.05 -9.38
N ILE A 46 -11.64 5.06 -8.80
CA ILE A 46 -10.19 5.00 -8.70
C ILE A 46 -9.67 3.83 -9.51
N ARG A 47 -8.55 4.03 -10.18
CA ARG A 47 -7.77 2.97 -10.82
C ARG A 47 -6.49 2.74 -10.05
N PHE A 48 -6.18 1.49 -9.78
CA PHE A 48 -4.89 1.06 -9.29
C PHE A 48 -3.99 0.78 -10.50
N LEU A 49 -2.99 1.62 -10.71
CA LEU A 49 -2.14 1.57 -11.90
C LEU A 49 -0.92 0.68 -11.69
N GLY A 50 -0.37 0.65 -10.49
CA GLY A 50 0.84 -0.10 -10.20
C GLY A 50 1.29 -0.02 -8.76
N ILE A 51 2.24 -0.88 -8.42
CA ILE A 51 2.92 -0.91 -7.14
C ILE A 51 4.42 -1.02 -7.40
N GLY A 52 5.22 -0.26 -6.67
CA GLY A 52 6.67 -0.36 -6.65
C GLY A 52 7.13 -0.79 -5.27
N PHE A 53 8.13 -1.63 -5.21
CA PHE A 53 8.75 -2.10 -3.97
C PHE A 53 10.17 -1.62 -3.90
N PHE A 54 10.60 -1.25 -2.70
CA PHE A 54 11.96 -0.83 -2.38
C PHE A 54 12.38 -1.56 -1.13
N SER A 55 13.59 -2.07 -1.12
CA SER A 55 14.19 -2.70 0.04
C SER A 55 15.48 -1.98 0.34
N ASP A 56 15.62 -1.49 1.56
CA ASP A 56 16.84 -0.95 2.10
C ASP A 56 17.31 -1.82 3.25
N LEU A 57 18.62 -2.09 3.30
CA LEU A 57 19.20 -2.97 4.31
C LEU A 57 19.00 -2.43 5.74
N TRP A 58 19.05 -1.11 5.89
CA TRP A 58 19.04 -0.41 7.17
C TRP A 58 17.66 0.11 7.56
N GLU A 59 17.00 0.76 6.62
CA GLU A 59 15.71 1.42 6.84
C GLU A 59 14.53 0.47 6.71
N GLY A 60 14.77 -0.74 6.18
CA GLY A 60 13.76 -1.75 5.96
C GLY A 60 13.14 -1.65 4.57
N GLU A 61 11.91 -2.11 4.46
CA GLU A 61 11.21 -2.24 3.20
C GLU A 61 10.17 -1.13 3.06
N SER A 62 10.02 -0.63 1.87
CA SER A 62 8.96 0.32 1.55
C SER A 62 8.30 -0.04 0.24
N PHE A 63 7.07 0.38 0.07
CA PHE A 63 6.39 0.26 -1.20
C PHE A 63 5.58 1.53 -1.51
N ASN A 64 5.27 1.71 -2.77
CA ASN A 64 4.36 2.75 -3.19
C ASN A 64 3.26 2.17 -4.05
N VAL A 65 2.12 2.81 -4.03
CA VAL A 65 0.99 2.52 -4.91
C VAL A 65 0.71 3.71 -5.79
N ILE A 66 0.43 3.45 -7.07
CA ILE A 66 0.05 4.49 -8.01
C ILE A 66 -1.45 4.38 -8.25
N VAL A 67 -2.17 5.41 -7.86
CA VAL A 67 -3.62 5.51 -8.01
C VAL A 67 -3.99 6.67 -8.91
N GLN A 68 -5.03 6.45 -9.72
CA GLN A 68 -5.60 7.48 -10.58
C GLN A 68 -7.05 7.71 -10.25
N ASN A 69 -7.44 8.95 -10.07
CA ASN A 69 -8.84 9.34 -10.06
C ASN A 69 -9.37 9.27 -11.51
N TRP A 70 -10.27 8.33 -11.77
CA TRP A 70 -10.88 8.14 -13.09
C TRP A 70 -12.30 8.73 -13.16
N SER A 71 -12.50 9.84 -12.46
CA SER A 71 -13.77 10.57 -12.47
C SER A 71 -13.55 12.04 -12.76
N LEU A 72 -14.61 12.77 -13.12
CA LEU A 72 -14.58 14.22 -13.33
C LEU A 72 -14.74 15.00 -12.02
N SER A 73 -14.94 14.33 -10.90
CA SER A 73 -15.02 14.97 -9.58
C SER A 73 -13.77 14.66 -8.76
N ALA A 74 -13.34 15.59 -7.93
CA ALA A 74 -12.27 15.37 -6.98
C ALA A 74 -12.68 14.32 -5.92
N ILE A 75 -11.71 13.54 -5.44
CA ILE A 75 -11.89 12.51 -4.41
C ILE A 75 -11.07 12.91 -3.20
N SER A 76 -11.74 13.09 -2.07
CA SER A 76 -11.07 13.33 -0.78
C SER A 76 -10.76 12.00 -0.12
N ILE A 77 -9.48 11.72 0.11
CA ILE A 77 -8.96 10.46 0.64
C ILE A 77 -8.53 10.66 2.09
N SER A 78 -9.01 9.81 2.98
CA SER A 78 -8.59 9.77 4.39
C SER A 78 -7.58 8.65 4.66
N LYS A 79 -7.73 7.50 3.97
CA LYS A 79 -6.88 6.33 4.22
C LYS A 79 -6.79 5.46 2.98
N VAL A 80 -5.63 4.86 2.78
CA VAL A 80 -5.39 3.89 1.71
C VAL A 80 -4.86 2.60 2.31
N ILE A 81 -5.50 1.49 1.97
CA ILE A 81 -5.15 0.14 2.43
C ILE A 81 -4.90 -0.73 1.21
N LEU A 82 -3.80 -1.47 1.22
CA LEU A 82 -3.51 -2.52 0.26
C LEU A 82 -3.94 -3.87 0.84
N VAL A 83 -4.75 -4.60 0.09
CA VAL A 83 -5.17 -5.95 0.43
C VAL A 83 -4.44 -6.94 -0.47
N VAL A 84 -3.82 -7.94 0.14
CA VAL A 84 -3.02 -8.96 -0.55
C VAL A 84 -3.71 -10.31 -0.40
N ASN A 85 -3.98 -10.97 -1.52
CA ASN A 85 -4.60 -12.30 -1.60
C ASN A 85 -5.94 -12.44 -0.85
N ASP A 86 -6.62 -11.34 -0.55
CA ASP A 86 -7.83 -11.31 0.28
C ASP A 86 -7.62 -11.81 1.74
N ASP A 87 -6.37 -11.93 2.18
CA ASP A 87 -6.00 -12.42 3.52
C ASP A 87 -5.36 -11.34 4.39
N TYR A 88 -4.58 -10.41 3.81
CA TYR A 88 -3.81 -9.43 4.56
C TYR A 88 -4.18 -8.00 4.15
N GLU A 89 -4.35 -7.14 5.15
CA GLU A 89 -4.52 -5.70 4.97
C GLU A 89 -3.28 -4.96 5.45
N VAL A 90 -2.79 -4.06 4.60
CA VAL A 90 -1.65 -3.21 4.90
C VAL A 90 -2.03 -1.77 4.72
N VAL A 91 -1.92 -0.98 5.78
CA VAL A 91 -2.14 0.46 5.69
C VAL A 91 -1.00 1.08 4.90
N VAL A 92 -1.31 1.57 3.70
CA VAL A 92 -0.34 2.28 2.86
C VAL A 92 -0.08 3.66 3.41
N LYS A 93 -1.17 4.41 3.64
CA LYS A 93 -1.11 5.78 4.14
C LYS A 93 -2.40 6.15 4.83
N GLU A 94 -2.28 6.84 5.94
CA GLU A 94 -3.37 7.50 6.63
C GLU A 94 -3.11 9.02 6.61
N TYR A 95 -4.12 9.79 6.25
CA TYR A 95 -4.01 11.23 6.11
C TYR A 95 -4.75 11.89 7.26
N PRO A 96 -4.04 12.53 8.24
CA PRO A 96 -4.67 13.28 9.32
C PRO A 96 -5.54 14.42 8.78
N GLU A 97 -5.01 15.10 7.77
CA GLU A 97 -5.75 16.03 6.94
C GLU A 97 -6.10 15.33 5.62
N GLN A 98 -7.31 15.55 5.14
CA GLN A 98 -7.81 14.91 3.94
C GLN A 98 -6.93 15.23 2.73
N PHE A 99 -6.53 14.20 2.00
CA PHE A 99 -5.81 14.37 0.75
C PHE A 99 -6.80 14.46 -0.43
N LEU A 100 -6.76 15.58 -1.16
CA LEU A 100 -7.62 15.80 -2.31
C LEU A 100 -6.95 15.30 -3.59
N LEU A 101 -7.50 14.24 -4.17
CA LEU A 101 -7.07 13.73 -5.46
C LEU A 101 -7.93 14.35 -6.57
N GLU A 102 -7.33 15.27 -7.33
CA GLU A 102 -7.99 16.00 -8.41
C GLU A 102 -8.54 15.08 -9.52
N PRO A 103 -9.52 15.55 -10.30
CA PRO A 103 -10.08 14.79 -11.41
C PRO A 103 -9.00 14.36 -12.41
N LEU A 104 -9.11 13.12 -12.88
CA LEU A 104 -8.25 12.50 -13.91
C LEU A 104 -6.74 12.45 -13.57
N LYS A 105 -6.32 12.99 -12.44
CA LYS A 105 -4.92 12.94 -12.01
C LYS A 105 -4.55 11.59 -11.40
N ALA A 106 -3.28 11.22 -11.58
CA ALA A 106 -2.64 10.10 -10.90
C ALA A 106 -1.70 10.63 -9.81
N VAL A 107 -1.58 9.86 -8.73
CA VAL A 107 -0.68 10.15 -7.62
C VAL A 107 0.05 8.89 -7.20
N ARG A 108 1.28 9.03 -6.80
CA ARG A 108 2.07 8.02 -6.10
C ARG A 108 1.89 8.25 -4.60
N ILE A 109 1.54 7.19 -3.89
CA ILE A 109 1.35 7.18 -2.44
C ILE A 109 2.39 6.22 -1.87
N ASP A 110 3.30 6.74 -1.08
CA ASP A 110 4.37 5.98 -0.45
C ASP A 110 3.92 5.48 0.93
N SER A 111 4.20 4.21 1.25
CA SER A 111 3.84 3.59 2.52
C SER A 111 4.72 4.06 3.69
N GLY A 112 5.86 4.68 3.38
CA GLY A 112 6.94 4.87 4.35
C GLY A 112 7.70 3.55 4.59
N ASN A 113 8.78 3.64 5.36
CA ASN A 113 9.64 2.50 5.65
C ASN A 113 8.98 1.58 6.69
N MET A 114 9.10 0.28 6.48
CA MET A 114 8.58 -0.78 7.32
C MET A 114 9.72 -1.73 7.69
N SER A 115 9.83 -2.07 8.96
CA SER A 115 10.89 -2.98 9.43
C SER A 115 10.72 -4.40 8.90
N GLU A 116 9.49 -4.79 8.63
CA GLU A 116 9.13 -6.07 8.02
C GLU A 116 7.90 -5.87 7.13
N SER A 117 8.00 -6.31 5.89
CA SER A 117 6.87 -6.33 4.96
C SER A 117 6.43 -7.77 4.68
N PRO A 118 5.14 -8.05 4.70
CA PRO A 118 4.62 -9.37 4.34
C PRO A 118 4.78 -9.67 2.85
N PHE A 119 5.34 -8.73 2.06
CA PHE A 119 5.35 -8.78 0.60
C PHE A 119 6.63 -9.33 0.00
N PHE A 120 7.71 -9.47 0.78
CA PHE A 120 9.03 -9.82 0.23
C PHE A 120 9.31 -11.32 0.16
N ASP A 121 8.39 -12.17 0.60
CA ASP A 121 8.42 -13.56 0.18
C ASP A 121 7.99 -13.66 -1.29
N GLU A 122 8.62 -14.53 -2.08
CA GLU A 122 8.52 -14.73 -3.55
C GLU A 122 7.12 -14.67 -4.19
N TYR A 123 6.06 -14.56 -3.37
CA TYR A 123 4.67 -14.67 -3.76
C TYR A 123 3.99 -13.38 -4.22
N VAL A 124 4.59 -12.22 -4.00
CA VAL A 124 3.91 -10.92 -4.24
C VAL A 124 3.62 -10.67 -5.71
N PHE A 125 4.54 -11.06 -6.60
CA PHE A 125 4.34 -10.88 -8.04
C PHE A 125 3.19 -11.71 -8.63
N ASN A 126 2.76 -12.76 -7.93
CA ASN A 126 1.64 -13.62 -8.30
C ASN A 126 0.36 -13.34 -7.49
N SER A 127 0.40 -12.40 -6.57
CA SER A 127 -0.68 -12.11 -5.63
C SER A 127 -1.81 -11.30 -6.26
N ASN A 128 -3.03 -11.54 -5.77
CA ASN A 128 -4.18 -10.69 -6.07
C ASN A 128 -4.10 -9.44 -5.19
N LEU A 129 -3.76 -8.30 -5.78
CA LEU A 129 -3.66 -7.04 -5.07
C LEU A 129 -4.93 -6.21 -5.26
N LYS A 130 -5.54 -5.77 -4.16
CA LYS A 130 -6.65 -4.83 -4.12
C LYS A 130 -6.27 -3.60 -3.33
N LEU A 131 -6.78 -2.47 -3.74
CA LEU A 131 -6.64 -1.23 -3.01
C LEU A 131 -8.01 -0.80 -2.49
N LEU A 132 -8.10 -0.54 -1.20
CA LEU A 132 -9.25 0.07 -0.54
C LEU A 132 -8.89 1.52 -0.26
N VAL A 133 -9.65 2.43 -0.84
CA VAL A 133 -9.48 3.86 -0.64
C VAL A 133 -10.68 4.38 0.12
N TYR A 134 -10.43 4.76 1.35
CA TYR A 134 -11.43 5.36 2.23
C TYR A 134 -11.57 6.84 1.89
N CYS A 135 -12.76 7.23 1.52
CA CYS A 135 -13.08 8.62 1.21
C CYS A 135 -13.69 9.29 2.45
N SER A 136 -13.55 10.60 2.53
CA SER A 136 -14.08 11.39 3.66
C SER A 136 -15.60 11.38 3.77
N ASP A 137 -16.30 10.99 2.70
CA ASP A 137 -17.77 10.82 2.69
C ASP A 137 -18.21 9.40 3.14
N ASN A 138 -17.35 8.71 3.90
CA ASN A 138 -17.54 7.34 4.40
C ASN A 138 -17.69 6.27 3.30
N LYS A 139 -17.37 6.60 2.05
CA LYS A 139 -17.35 5.63 0.96
C LYS A 139 -16.01 4.96 0.88
N VAL A 140 -16.02 3.65 0.61
CA VAL A 140 -14.82 2.88 0.31
C VAL A 140 -14.82 2.53 -1.17
N LEU A 141 -13.83 3.06 -1.89
CA LEU A 141 -13.61 2.73 -3.29
C LEU A 141 -12.65 1.56 -3.37
N THR A 142 -13.10 0.48 -3.98
CA THR A 142 -12.28 -0.73 -4.16
C THR A 142 -11.82 -0.83 -5.60
N THR A 143 -10.52 -1.04 -5.79
CA THR A 143 -9.94 -1.28 -7.11
C THR A 143 -8.90 -2.38 -7.02
N SER A 144 -8.74 -3.18 -8.07
CA SER A 144 -7.74 -4.24 -8.14
C SER A 144 -6.72 -3.95 -9.23
N LEU A 145 -5.48 -4.35 -8.98
CA LEU A 145 -4.47 -4.43 -10.03
C LEU A 145 -4.88 -5.55 -10.96
N LYS A 146 -5.34 -5.20 -12.15
CA LYS A 146 -5.95 -6.18 -13.05
C LYS A 146 -4.97 -7.26 -13.49
N ARG A 147 -5.14 -8.47 -12.95
CA ARG A 147 -5.08 -9.67 -13.77
C ARG A 147 -6.47 -10.29 -13.76
N LYS A 148 -7.06 -10.47 -14.93
CA LYS A 148 -8.41 -11.04 -15.10
C LYS A 148 -8.53 -12.38 -14.39
N LYS A 149 -9.26 -12.44 -13.26
CA LYS A 149 -10.06 -13.62 -12.87
C LYS A 149 -11.07 -13.21 -11.80
N HIS A 150 -12.26 -13.76 -11.94
CA HIS A 150 -13.46 -13.50 -11.15
C HIS A 150 -13.25 -13.69 -9.64
N TYR A 151 -13.64 -12.67 -8.83
CA TYR A 151 -13.67 -12.79 -7.40
C TYR A 151 -14.97 -13.43 -6.91
N LYS A 152 -14.84 -14.51 -6.16
CA LYS A 152 -15.91 -15.08 -5.35
C LYS A 152 -15.76 -14.56 -3.91
N LYS A 153 -16.87 -14.02 -3.37
CA LYS A 153 -17.20 -13.69 -1.97
C LYS A 153 -16.12 -13.06 -1.09
N GLN A 154 -16.48 -11.94 -0.46
CA GLN A 154 -15.72 -11.29 0.61
C GLN A 154 -15.38 -12.29 1.72
N LYS A 155 -14.11 -12.67 1.80
CA LYS A 155 -13.56 -13.31 2.99
C LYS A 155 -13.25 -12.23 4.02
N LYS A 156 -13.44 -12.52 5.30
CA LYS A 156 -12.91 -11.67 6.38
C LYS A 156 -11.39 -11.61 6.22
N TYR A 157 -10.86 -10.40 6.04
CA TYR A 157 -9.42 -10.18 5.97
C TYR A 157 -8.80 -10.39 7.36
N ARG A 158 -7.62 -10.99 7.40
CA ARG A 158 -6.81 -11.04 8.61
C ARG A 158 -5.96 -9.77 8.65
N HIS A 159 -6.15 -8.95 9.66
CA HIS A 159 -5.29 -7.80 9.88
C HIS A 159 -3.90 -8.27 10.29
N LYS A 160 -2.91 -8.02 9.44
CA LYS A 160 -1.52 -8.13 9.84
C LYS A 160 -1.01 -6.74 10.20
N MET A 161 -0.76 -6.51 11.48
CA MET A 161 -0.10 -5.29 11.91
C MET A 161 1.34 -5.33 11.39
N ILE A 162 1.72 -4.28 10.67
CA ILE A 162 3.11 -4.08 10.30
C ILE A 162 3.78 -3.47 11.52
N SER A 163 4.76 -4.18 12.07
CA SER A 163 5.55 -3.68 13.19
C SER A 163 6.62 -2.74 12.65
N ASN A 164 6.56 -1.49 13.07
CA ASN A 164 7.65 -0.55 12.87
C ASN A 164 8.49 -0.53 14.14
N TYR A 165 9.71 -1.01 14.03
CA TYR A 165 10.66 -0.97 15.12
C TYR A 165 11.46 0.34 15.03
N SER A 166 11.58 1.02 16.16
CA SER A 166 12.37 2.25 16.26
C SER A 166 13.07 2.32 17.60
N PHE A 167 14.23 2.97 17.62
CA PHE A 167 15.00 3.27 18.81
C PHE A 167 15.47 4.73 18.72
N ASN A 168 15.21 5.54 19.73
CA ASN A 168 15.53 6.97 19.74
C ASN A 168 15.06 7.73 18.49
N GLY A 169 13.89 7.35 17.92
CA GLY A 169 13.32 7.98 16.74
C GLY A 169 13.83 7.44 15.39
N GLU A 170 14.89 6.64 15.37
CA GLU A 170 15.38 5.98 14.18
C GLU A 170 14.65 4.66 13.95
N ARG A 171 14.19 4.43 12.73
CA ARG A 171 13.59 3.16 12.32
C ARG A 171 14.66 2.23 11.79
N PHE A 172 14.45 0.93 12.00
CA PHE A 172 15.37 -0.08 11.52
C PHE A 172 14.65 -1.34 11.05
N SER A 173 15.30 -2.08 10.15
CA SER A 173 14.80 -3.34 9.60
C SER A 173 15.07 -4.51 10.54
N LYS A 174 14.40 -5.65 10.29
CA LYS A 174 14.67 -6.93 10.99
C LYS A 174 16.09 -7.48 10.77
N ASN A 175 16.84 -6.94 9.82
CA ASN A 175 18.23 -7.31 9.56
C ASN A 175 19.20 -6.68 10.57
N VAL A 176 18.78 -5.60 11.23
CA VAL A 176 19.59 -4.96 12.27
C VAL A 176 19.63 -5.87 13.50
N LYS A 177 20.83 -6.07 14.01
CA LYS A 177 21.11 -6.86 15.21
C LYS A 177 21.36 -6.00 16.41
N TYR A 178 22.11 -4.91 16.22
CA TYR A 178 22.45 -3.99 17.31
C TYR A 178 22.16 -2.54 16.90
N VAL A 179 21.71 -1.77 17.90
CA VAL A 179 21.81 -0.32 17.88
C VAL A 179 22.97 0.06 18.78
N VAL A 180 23.86 0.90 18.28
CA VAL A 180 25.04 1.38 19.00
C VAL A 180 24.86 2.84 19.29
N SER A 181 24.90 3.23 20.58
CA SER A 181 25.01 4.62 20.99
C SER A 181 26.47 4.92 21.35
N ILE A 182 27.06 5.85 20.63
CA ILE A 182 28.45 6.30 20.84
C ILE A 182 28.40 7.68 21.47
N ILE A 183 28.97 7.80 22.63
CA ILE A 183 29.10 9.07 23.35
C ILE A 183 30.54 9.56 23.15
N ALA A 184 30.68 10.68 22.47
CA ALA A 184 31.97 11.31 22.23
C ALA A 184 32.50 12.04 23.49
N PRO A 185 33.81 12.36 23.56
CA PRO A 185 34.40 13.06 24.69
C PRO A 185 33.78 14.44 24.97
N ASP A 186 33.18 15.06 23.96
CA ASP A 186 32.47 16.33 24.08
C ASP A 186 31.01 16.19 24.56
N GLY A 187 30.60 14.98 24.90
CA GLY A 187 29.25 14.63 25.37
C GLY A 187 28.19 14.45 24.24
N LYS A 188 28.57 14.60 22.99
CA LYS A 188 27.64 14.34 21.88
C LYS A 188 27.39 12.86 21.74
N THR A 189 26.15 12.51 21.49
CA THR A 189 25.73 11.13 21.26
C THR A 189 25.38 10.92 19.78
N PHE A 190 25.92 9.85 19.22
CA PHE A 190 25.63 9.38 17.87
C PHE A 190 25.04 7.97 17.94
N ASN A 191 24.00 7.71 17.18
CA ASN A 191 23.45 6.37 17.05
C ASN A 191 23.89 5.76 15.72
N ASN A 192 24.17 4.47 15.72
CA ASN A 192 24.52 3.71 14.54
C ASN A 192 23.87 2.34 14.58
N LEU A 193 23.76 1.68 13.44
CA LEU A 193 23.13 0.37 13.30
C LEU A 193 24.15 -0.65 12.83
N ILE A 194 24.07 -1.86 13.38
CA ILE A 194 24.88 -3.01 12.95
C ILE A 194 23.95 -4.13 12.55
N ASP A 195 24.13 -4.67 11.35
CA ASP A 195 23.36 -5.77 10.85
C ASP A 195 23.80 -7.14 11.39
N LYS A 196 23.08 -8.20 11.04
CA LYS A 196 23.38 -9.58 11.42
C LYS A 196 24.70 -10.11 10.86
N SER A 197 25.23 -9.46 9.84
CA SER A 197 26.53 -9.82 9.20
C SER A 197 27.70 -8.97 9.73
N GLY A 198 27.44 -8.04 10.65
CA GLY A 198 28.46 -7.15 11.20
C GLY A 198 28.72 -5.88 10.39
N ASN A 199 27.96 -5.62 9.33
CA ASN A 199 28.10 -4.36 8.60
C ASN A 199 27.57 -3.19 9.45
N ILE A 200 28.17 -2.02 9.29
CA ILE A 200 27.85 -0.79 10.00
C ILE A 200 27.15 0.17 9.02
N LYS A 201 26.04 0.77 9.41
CA LYS A 201 25.27 1.69 8.54
C LYS A 201 26.08 2.91 8.14
N GLU A 202 26.68 3.57 9.12
CA GLU A 202 27.56 4.72 8.91
C GLU A 202 28.98 4.36 9.35
N PRO A 203 30.01 4.55 8.52
CA PRO A 203 31.37 4.14 8.85
C PRO A 203 31.83 4.72 10.19
N ILE A 204 32.35 3.87 11.06
CA ILE A 204 32.96 4.25 12.34
C ILE A 204 34.49 4.24 12.17
N ALA A 205 35.13 5.37 12.38
CA ALA A 205 36.57 5.56 12.16
C ALA A 205 37.05 5.08 10.77
N GLY A 206 36.19 5.18 9.74
CA GLY A 206 36.47 4.73 8.38
C GLY A 206 36.17 3.26 8.11
N TYR A 207 35.71 2.49 9.09
CA TYR A 207 35.32 1.09 8.94
C TYR A 207 33.82 0.95 8.76
N ASN A 208 33.42 0.16 7.78
CA ASN A 208 32.02 -0.13 7.44
C ASN A 208 31.54 -1.52 7.90
N ALA A 209 32.43 -2.26 8.59
CA ALA A 209 32.11 -3.58 9.14
C ALA A 209 32.93 -3.84 10.41
N ILE A 210 32.38 -4.67 11.31
CA ILE A 210 33.04 -5.16 12.50
C ILE A 210 33.74 -6.47 12.18
N ASN A 211 35.04 -6.53 12.41
CA ASN A 211 35.79 -7.77 12.32
C ASN A 211 35.87 -8.41 13.71
N CYS A 212 34.95 -9.34 14.00
CA CYS A 212 34.90 -10.13 15.23
C CYS A 212 34.70 -11.61 14.91
N ASN A 213 35.06 -12.50 15.85
CA ASN A 213 34.88 -13.93 15.67
C ASN A 213 33.41 -14.33 15.73
N SER A 214 32.64 -13.63 16.57
CA SER A 214 31.21 -13.83 16.68
C SER A 214 30.46 -12.52 16.86
N ILE A 215 29.63 -12.20 15.91
CA ILE A 215 28.70 -11.05 16.00
C ILE A 215 27.60 -11.28 17.06
N ASP A 216 27.48 -12.49 17.63
CA ASP A 216 26.54 -12.82 18.71
C ASP A 216 27.09 -12.49 20.09
N ASP A 217 28.41 -12.32 20.22
CA ASP A 217 29.07 -11.94 21.46
C ASP A 217 29.08 -10.41 21.61
N GLU A 218 28.21 -9.90 22.48
CA GLU A 218 28.07 -8.47 22.75
C GLU A 218 29.33 -7.83 23.31
N ASN A 219 30.10 -8.60 24.12
CA ASN A 219 31.36 -8.11 24.72
C ASN A 219 32.44 -7.95 23.63
N GLU A 220 32.55 -8.95 22.73
CA GLU A 220 33.51 -8.90 21.63
C GLU A 220 33.20 -7.71 20.70
N VAL A 221 31.92 -7.56 20.32
CA VAL A 221 31.47 -6.42 19.49
C VAL A 221 31.77 -5.08 20.16
N THR A 222 31.46 -4.95 21.45
CA THR A 222 31.73 -3.73 22.21
C THR A 222 33.23 -3.41 22.29
N ASN A 223 34.08 -4.43 22.53
CA ASN A 223 35.53 -4.25 22.60
C ASN A 223 36.10 -3.81 21.26
N VAL A 224 35.65 -4.41 20.15
CA VAL A 224 36.07 -4.02 18.79
C VAL A 224 35.68 -2.56 18.52
N LEU A 225 34.45 -2.18 18.79
CA LEU A 225 33.99 -0.80 18.61
C LEU A 225 34.77 0.20 19.47
N GLN A 226 35.03 -0.14 20.73
CA GLN A 226 35.81 0.68 21.63
C GLN A 226 37.25 0.85 21.13
N GLY A 227 37.84 -0.24 20.58
CA GLY A 227 39.15 -0.20 19.95
C GLY A 227 39.22 0.68 18.72
N LEU A 228 38.19 0.66 17.89
CA LEU A 228 38.09 1.50 16.69
C LEU A 228 37.94 3.00 17.01
N LEU A 229 37.18 3.31 18.05
CA LEU A 229 36.89 4.70 18.44
C LEU A 229 38.03 5.33 19.29
N GLY A 230 38.75 4.51 20.01
CA GLY A 230 39.86 4.99 20.89
C GLY A 230 39.40 5.49 22.25
N ILE A 231 40.33 6.15 22.94
CA ILE A 231 40.18 6.60 24.32
C ILE A 231 39.21 7.81 24.38
N GLY A 232 38.33 7.80 25.38
CA GLY A 232 37.40 8.91 25.64
C GLY A 232 36.00 8.75 25.05
N TYR A 233 35.80 7.78 24.16
CA TYR A 233 34.48 7.41 23.70
C TYR A 233 33.85 6.35 24.61
N THR A 234 32.53 6.44 24.78
CA THR A 234 31.76 5.41 25.49
C THR A 234 30.81 4.76 24.48
N VAL A 235 30.86 3.42 24.42
CA VAL A 235 30.00 2.62 23.54
C VAL A 235 28.94 1.94 24.37
N GLN A 236 27.68 2.14 23.98
CA GLN A 236 26.53 1.42 24.54
C GLN A 236 25.92 0.60 23.43
N LEU A 237 25.87 -0.73 23.60
CA LEU A 237 25.33 -1.67 22.63
C LEU A 237 23.95 -2.14 23.09
N TYR A 238 22.97 -2.05 22.21
CA TYR A 238 21.59 -2.51 22.43
C TYR A 238 21.26 -3.61 21.44
N LYS A 239 21.11 -4.83 21.93
CA LYS A 239 20.70 -5.97 21.13
C LYS A 239 19.22 -5.89 20.79
N ILE A 240 18.89 -5.99 19.53
CA ILE A 240 17.53 -6.00 19.06
C ILE A 240 17.02 -7.43 19.00
N THR A 241 15.98 -7.71 19.77
CA THR A 241 15.24 -8.97 19.74
C THR A 241 13.87 -8.73 19.14
N PHE A 242 13.61 -9.35 18.00
CA PHE A 242 12.28 -9.30 17.39
C PHE A 242 11.39 -10.38 18.02
N PRO A 243 10.14 -10.05 18.39
CA PRO A 243 9.23 -11.08 18.84
C PRO A 243 9.07 -12.12 17.73
N SER A 244 9.31 -13.38 18.08
CA SER A 244 9.01 -14.50 17.18
C SER A 244 7.54 -14.40 16.78
N ALA A 245 7.26 -14.47 15.49
CA ALA A 245 5.88 -14.55 15.01
C ALA A 245 5.25 -15.81 15.64
N ASP A 246 4.44 -15.60 16.65
CA ASP A 246 3.77 -16.70 17.37
C ASP A 246 2.92 -17.48 16.38
N LYS A 247 3.27 -18.76 16.23
CA LYS A 247 2.46 -19.76 15.51
C LYS A 247 1.14 -20.09 16.23
N SER A 248 0.77 -19.34 17.26
CA SER A 248 -0.36 -19.61 18.16
C SER A 248 -1.73 -19.12 17.65
N ALA A 249 -1.84 -18.62 16.41
CA ALA A 249 -3.14 -18.22 15.86
C ALA A 249 -3.79 -19.30 14.97
N THR A 250 -3.47 -20.58 15.16
CA THR A 250 -4.01 -21.65 14.29
C THR A 250 -5.11 -22.48 14.96
N ASN A 251 -5.65 -22.04 16.10
CA ASN A 251 -6.81 -22.72 16.72
C ASN A 251 -7.72 -21.68 17.39
N ALA A 252 -8.68 -21.14 16.65
CA ALA A 252 -9.97 -20.65 17.14
C ALA A 252 -10.93 -20.46 15.95
#